data_3e34d0716ae9a124c9fe2f05cb87045e
#
_entry.id   3e34d0716ae9a124c9fe2f05cb87045e
#
_cell.length_a   1.000
_cell.length_b   1.000
_cell.length_c   1.000
_cell.angle_alpha   90.00
_cell.angle_beta   90.00
_cell.angle_gamma   90.00
#
_symmetry.space_group_name_H-M   'P 1'
#
loop_
_entity.id
_entity.type
_entity.pdbx_description
1 polymer ?
#
loop_
_entity_poly.entity_id
_entity_poly.type
_entity_poly.pdbx_seq_one_letter_code
_entity_poly.pdbx_strand_id
1 'polypeptide(L)'
;NQQVLNMLNTKYIVYRDPQLKQEIVIPNPDAYGNCWLVKNVRVTEDRVAAFKAIGTTNLKDTAIVEKSFSNLVTQPQPDSTSTIKMTKFDNDAVEYEANCN
;
A
#
# COMPACT_ATOMS: atom_id res chain seq x y z
N ASN A 1 -6.89 -9.36 -7.04
CA ASN A 1 -5.64 -8.70 -7.43
C ASN A 1 -4.61 -8.80 -6.32
N GLN A 2 -3.49 -9.46 -6.60
CA GLN A 2 -2.40 -9.68 -5.65
C GLN A 2 -1.82 -8.36 -5.10
N GLN A 3 -1.74 -7.34 -5.94
CA GLN A 3 -1.19 -6.05 -5.55
C GLN A 3 -2.04 -5.36 -4.48
N VAL A 4 -3.36 -5.45 -4.58
CA VAL A 4 -4.26 -4.89 -3.57
C VAL A 4 -4.08 -5.61 -2.23
N LEU A 5 -3.94 -6.93 -2.25
CA LEU A 5 -3.67 -7.70 -1.04
C LEU A 5 -2.33 -7.29 -0.41
N ASN A 6 -1.31 -7.05 -1.23
CA ASN A 6 -0.01 -6.60 -0.75
C ASN A 6 -0.08 -5.20 -0.14
N MET A 7 -0.83 -4.30 -0.76
CA MET A 7 -1.04 -2.94 -0.27
C MET A 7 -1.76 -2.92 1.08
N LEU A 8 -2.72 -3.81 1.26
CA LEU A 8 -3.46 -3.95 2.52
C LEU A 8 -2.68 -4.72 3.59
N ASN A 9 -1.42 -5.07 3.31
CA ASN A 9 -0.55 -5.82 4.21
C ASN A 9 -1.14 -7.18 4.59
N THR A 10 -1.76 -7.85 3.62
CA THR A 10 -2.30 -9.19 3.81
C THR A 10 -1.14 -10.18 3.93
N LYS A 11 -0.93 -10.72 5.12
CA LYS A 11 0.19 -11.62 5.40
C LYS A 11 -0.11 -13.08 5.13
N TYR A 12 -1.37 -13.46 5.28
CA TYR A 12 -1.83 -14.83 5.11
C TYR A 12 -3.12 -14.86 4.34
N ILE A 13 -3.25 -15.87 3.48
CA ILE A 13 -4.48 -16.11 2.73
C ILE A 13 -5.00 -17.49 3.17
N VAL A 14 -6.23 -17.53 3.65
CA VAL A 14 -6.87 -18.76 4.07
C VAL A 14 -7.92 -19.13 3.03
N TYR A 15 -7.83 -20.32 2.48
CA TYR A 15 -8.87 -20.81 1.60
C TYR A 15 -9.22 -22.24 1.93
N ARG A 16 -10.44 -22.65 1.58
CA ARG A 16 -10.91 -24.01 1.82
C ARG A 16 -10.80 -24.81 0.52
N ASP A 17 -10.05 -25.89 0.57
CA ASP A 17 -9.95 -26.83 -0.54
C ASP A 17 -11.23 -27.66 -0.62
N PRO A 18 -12.00 -27.59 -1.71
CA PRO A 18 -13.25 -28.34 -1.84
C PRO A 18 -13.04 -29.86 -1.95
N GLN A 19 -11.85 -30.30 -2.38
CA GLN A 19 -11.54 -31.73 -2.48
C GLN A 19 -11.12 -32.34 -1.15
N LEU A 20 -10.27 -31.61 -0.40
CA LEU A 20 -9.73 -32.06 0.87
C LEU A 20 -10.61 -31.67 2.06
N LYS A 21 -11.55 -30.76 1.87
CA LYS A 21 -12.41 -30.19 2.91
C LYS A 21 -11.61 -29.60 4.08
N GLN A 22 -10.40 -29.11 3.80
CA GLN A 22 -9.50 -28.51 4.77
C GLN A 22 -9.24 -27.06 4.44
N GLU A 23 -9.04 -26.27 5.47
CA GLU A 23 -8.58 -24.91 5.32
C GLU A 23 -7.07 -24.89 5.14
N ILE A 24 -6.62 -24.17 4.12
CA ILE A 24 -5.21 -24.04 3.79
C ILE A 24 -4.81 -22.60 4.04
N VAL A 25 -3.72 -22.40 4.78
CA VAL A 25 -3.15 -21.09 5.04
C VAL A 25 -1.91 -20.91 4.17
N ILE A 26 -1.93 -19.91 3.32
CA ILE A 26 -0.82 -19.59 2.43
C ILE A 26 -0.18 -18.29 2.90
N PRO A 27 1.11 -18.28 3.25
CA PRO A 27 1.80 -17.04 3.58
C PRO A 27 1.99 -16.16 2.35
N ASN A 28 1.90 -14.85 2.53
CA ASN A 28 2.13 -13.87 1.48
C ASN A 28 3.41 -13.08 1.80
N PRO A 29 4.56 -13.46 1.24
CA PRO A 29 5.82 -12.76 1.51
C PRO A 29 5.92 -11.40 0.84
N ASP A 30 4.99 -11.08 -0.08
CA ASP A 30 5.01 -9.85 -0.86
C ASP A 30 4.18 -8.72 -0.23
N ALA A 31 3.61 -8.92 0.95
CA ALA A 31 2.89 -7.86 1.67
C ALA A 31 3.79 -6.65 1.90
N TYR A 32 3.23 -5.44 1.71
CA TYR A 32 4.06 -4.21 1.73
C TYR A 32 4.43 -3.72 3.13
N GLY A 33 3.86 -4.31 4.18
CA GLY A 33 4.09 -3.85 5.55
C GLY A 33 3.04 -2.84 6.00
N ASN A 34 3.22 -2.32 7.21
CA ASN A 34 2.27 -1.37 7.81
C ASN A 34 2.36 0.03 7.18
N CYS A 35 3.52 0.37 6.67
CA CYS A 35 3.77 1.65 6.01
C CYS A 35 4.98 1.52 5.10
N TRP A 36 5.03 2.33 4.05
CA TRP A 36 6.16 2.37 3.13
C TRP A 36 6.22 3.73 2.45
N LEU A 37 7.38 4.09 1.94
CA LEU A 37 7.60 5.31 1.19
C LEU A 37 7.46 5.05 -0.30
N VAL A 38 6.88 6.00 -1.02
CA VAL A 38 6.71 5.91 -2.46
C VAL A 38 7.67 6.87 -3.17
N LYS A 39 8.00 6.54 -4.42
CA LYS A 39 8.92 7.33 -5.24
C LYS A 39 8.20 8.33 -6.14
N ASN A 40 6.92 8.07 -6.44
CA ASN A 40 6.15 8.85 -7.39
C ASN A 40 4.74 9.08 -6.87
N VAL A 41 4.10 10.13 -7.38
CA VAL A 41 2.69 10.39 -7.15
C VAL A 41 1.99 10.51 -8.50
N ARG A 42 0.94 9.73 -8.70
CA ARG A 42 0.09 9.79 -9.89
C ARG A 42 -1.20 10.51 -9.57
N VAL A 43 -1.47 11.58 -10.29
CA VAL A 43 -2.71 12.35 -10.13
C VAL A 43 -3.75 11.82 -11.11
N THR A 44 -4.96 11.55 -10.61
CA THR A 44 -6.08 11.09 -11.43
C THR A 44 -7.18 12.13 -11.44
N GLU A 45 -8.01 12.12 -12.50
CA GLU A 45 -9.05 13.12 -12.73
C GLU A 45 -10.14 13.08 -11.64
N ASP A 46 -10.58 11.88 -11.27
CA ASP A 46 -11.67 11.71 -10.33
C ASP A 46 -11.52 10.41 -9.55
N ARG A 47 -12.51 10.14 -8.72
CA ARG A 47 -12.56 8.95 -7.88
C ARG A 47 -12.60 7.64 -8.68
N VAL A 48 -13.33 7.63 -9.79
CA VAL A 48 -13.46 6.46 -10.66
C VAL A 48 -12.13 6.17 -11.35
N ALA A 49 -11.44 7.21 -11.85
CA ALA A 49 -10.12 7.05 -12.46
C ALA A 49 -9.10 6.57 -11.44
N ALA A 50 -9.15 7.05 -10.20
CA ALA A 50 -8.30 6.59 -9.13
C ALA A 50 -8.52 5.10 -8.84
N PHE A 51 -9.76 4.66 -8.76
CA PHE A 51 -10.09 3.26 -8.56
C PHE A 51 -9.56 2.37 -9.67
N LYS A 52 -9.70 2.79 -10.92
CA LYS A 52 -9.17 2.04 -12.07
C LYS A 52 -7.64 2.00 -12.08
N ALA A 53 -7.00 3.09 -11.65
CA ALA A 53 -5.55 3.17 -11.61
C ALA A 53 -4.93 2.20 -10.59
N ILE A 54 -5.64 1.81 -9.55
CA ILE A 54 -5.18 0.84 -8.56
C ILE A 54 -4.83 -0.50 -9.22
N GLY A 55 -5.57 -0.90 -10.25
CA GLY A 55 -5.31 -2.15 -10.97
C GLY A 55 -4.13 -2.12 -11.92
N THR A 56 -3.65 -0.94 -12.31
CA THR A 56 -2.61 -0.77 -13.34
C THR A 56 -1.34 -0.09 -12.86
N THR A 57 -1.33 0.46 -11.66
CA THR A 57 -0.20 1.21 -11.10
C THR A 57 0.55 0.34 -10.10
N ASN A 58 1.88 0.42 -10.09
CA ASN A 58 2.70 -0.23 -9.07
C ASN A 58 2.59 0.55 -7.76
N LEU A 59 1.72 0.10 -6.87
CA LEU A 59 1.40 0.79 -5.62
C LEU A 59 2.54 0.76 -4.59
N LYS A 60 3.54 -0.06 -4.80
CA LYS A 60 4.72 -0.06 -3.93
C LYS A 60 5.58 1.19 -4.16
N ASP A 61 5.62 1.67 -5.41
CA ASP A 61 6.45 2.80 -5.79
C ASP A 61 5.66 4.08 -6.01
N THR A 62 4.36 4.00 -6.24
CA THR A 62 3.54 5.14 -6.68
C THR A 62 2.27 5.24 -5.85
N ALA A 63 2.05 6.42 -5.27
CA ALA A 63 0.78 6.76 -4.63
C ALA A 63 -0.19 7.35 -5.66
N ILE A 64 -1.47 7.11 -5.48
CA ILE A 64 -2.54 7.63 -6.34
C ILE A 64 -3.29 8.70 -5.58
N VAL A 65 -3.44 9.88 -6.18
CA VAL A 65 -4.10 11.04 -5.58
C VAL A 65 -5.11 11.60 -6.58
N GLU A 66 -6.30 11.93 -6.10
CA GLU A 66 -7.30 12.62 -6.92
C GLU A 66 -6.87 14.07 -7.18
N LYS A 67 -7.24 14.59 -8.35
CA LYS A 67 -6.90 15.95 -8.78
C LYS A 67 -7.33 17.02 -7.77
N SER A 68 -8.44 16.80 -7.09
CA SER A 68 -8.94 17.74 -6.07
C SER A 68 -7.97 17.94 -4.90
N PHE A 69 -7.05 17.01 -4.69
CA PHE A 69 -6.03 17.08 -3.63
C PHE A 69 -4.63 17.36 -4.15
N SER A 70 -4.48 17.62 -5.45
CA SER A 70 -3.15 17.74 -6.07
C SER A 70 -2.34 18.91 -5.53
N ASN A 71 -2.99 19.97 -5.03
CA ASN A 71 -2.33 21.11 -4.42
C ASN A 71 -1.75 20.83 -3.03
N LEU A 72 -2.12 19.69 -2.42
CA LEU A 72 -1.63 19.29 -1.10
C LEU A 72 -0.42 18.37 -1.17
N VAL A 73 -0.04 17.91 -2.35
CA VAL A 73 1.05 16.96 -2.55
C VAL A 73 2.05 17.48 -3.57
N THR A 74 3.30 17.09 -3.38
CA THR A 74 4.39 17.37 -4.32
C THR A 74 5.04 16.05 -4.72
N GLN A 75 5.71 16.04 -5.88
CA GLN A 75 6.45 14.84 -6.29
C GLN A 75 7.61 14.59 -5.32
N PRO A 76 7.73 13.37 -4.78
CA PRO A 76 8.83 13.05 -3.89
C PRO A 76 10.17 13.07 -4.62
N GLN A 77 11.21 13.42 -3.88
CA GLN A 77 12.58 13.30 -4.39
C GLN A 77 13.05 11.86 -4.18
N PRO A 78 13.56 11.18 -5.22
CA PRO A 78 14.10 9.85 -5.04
C PRO A 78 15.27 9.85 -4.05
N ASP A 79 15.16 9.03 -3.02
CA ASP A 79 16.19 8.93 -1.98
C ASP A 79 16.20 7.50 -1.42
N SER A 80 17.28 6.78 -1.71
CA SER A 80 17.47 5.41 -1.23
C SER A 80 17.74 5.30 0.26
N THR A 81 18.04 6.43 0.92
CA THR A 81 18.30 6.46 2.36
C THR A 81 17.06 6.77 3.20
N SER A 82 15.96 7.12 2.54
CA SER A 82 14.70 7.40 3.24
C SER A 82 14.13 6.13 3.87
N THR A 83 13.63 6.27 5.10
CA THR A 83 13.05 5.15 5.85
C THR A 83 11.77 5.59 6.54
N ILE A 84 10.88 4.64 6.75
CA ILE A 84 9.68 4.81 7.58
C ILE A 84 9.42 3.51 8.34
N LYS A 85 9.03 3.65 9.61
CA LYS A 85 8.63 2.51 10.44
C LYS A 85 7.50 2.91 11.38
N MET A 86 6.66 1.97 11.70
CA MET A 86 5.62 2.14 12.71
C MET A 86 6.25 1.98 14.10
N THR A 87 6.13 3.00 14.94
CA THR A 87 6.72 3.00 16.28
C THR A 87 5.72 2.65 17.37
N LYS A 88 4.44 2.92 17.13
CA LYS A 88 3.39 2.62 18.09
C LYS A 88 2.10 2.29 17.37
N PHE A 89 1.42 1.24 17.82
CA PHE A 89 0.10 0.88 17.34
C PHE A 89 -0.84 0.69 18.53
N ASP A 90 -1.95 1.42 18.52
CA ASP A 90 -3.02 1.29 19.50
C ASP A 90 -4.35 1.43 18.75
N ASN A 91 -5.47 1.07 19.40
CA ASN A 91 -6.79 1.14 18.76
C ASN A 91 -7.15 2.54 18.28
N ASP A 92 -6.71 3.58 18.99
CA ASP A 92 -7.07 4.96 18.71
C ASP A 92 -5.94 5.78 18.10
N ALA A 93 -4.72 5.25 18.05
CA ALA A 93 -3.56 6.00 17.57
C ALA A 93 -2.51 5.09 16.95
N VAL A 94 -1.93 5.55 15.85
CA VAL A 94 -0.78 4.89 15.21
C VAL A 94 0.31 5.94 15.01
N GLU A 95 1.51 5.64 15.46
CA GLU A 95 2.65 6.53 15.33
C GLU A 95 3.71 5.94 14.41
N TYR A 96 4.28 6.80 13.58
CA TYR A 96 5.32 6.44 12.63
C TYR A 96 6.55 7.32 12.83
N GLU A 97 7.71 6.76 12.55
CA GLU A 97 8.95 7.52 12.46
C GLU A 97 9.45 7.45 11.02
N ALA A 98 9.55 8.59 10.36
CA ALA A 98 10.02 8.68 8.99
C ALA A 98 11.25 9.58 8.90
N ASN A 99 12.23 9.14 8.13
CA ASN A 99 13.41 9.91 7.81
C ASN A 99 13.48 10.01 6.28
N CYS A 100 13.01 11.13 5.74
CA CYS A 100 12.92 11.35 4.30
C CYS A 100 13.05 12.84 3.97
N ASN A 101 13.35 13.10 2.70
CA ASN A 101 13.39 14.46 2.17
C ASN A 101 12.02 14.97 1.75
#